data_246f32ef5f8ad40f56da637b29ac65b8
#
_entry.id   246f32ef5f8ad40f56da637b29ac65b8
#
_cell.length_a   1.000
_cell.length_b   1.000
_cell.length_c   1.000
_cell.angle_alpha   90.00
_cell.angle_beta   90.00
_cell.angle_gamma   90.00
#
_symmetry.space_group_name_H-M   'P 1'
#
loop_
_entity.id
_entity.type
_entity.pdbx_description
1 polymer ?
#
loop_
_entity_poly.entity_id
_entity_poly.type
_entity_poly.pdbx_seq_one_letter_code
_entity_poly.pdbx_strand_id
1 'polypeptide(L)'
;MDSTRRTVLATGAAAIAAAPRVFAQGASAMSFYEKGKVRIHYEQTGSGFPLLLIAGGGLNSTISGLANPFDAIGEFKGEYRCIASDLRNANTGQSSGPLEIDRPWDAHTDDQLGVMDHLGIDKFMVMGFCIGGPFIWNLLKRAPNRVVAAVLAQPSGWRPEMPTLSFDTNMQGWGPALVKRRPEITMEMVEKFLTKMYRTNPDFVFTVTRDFVRKCQTPVLILPDDIPAHPYAVAMEAAMLAPKAEVSMFPWKEPKERIPLAVRQIRSFLRANRPASA
;
A
#
# COMPACT_ATOMS: atom_id res chain seq x y z
N MET A 1 39.32 67.49 35.47
CA MET A 1 38.62 66.70 36.46
C MET A 1 37.22 66.40 35.93
N ASP A 2 37.06 65.44 35.14
CA ASP A 2 35.71 64.88 34.93
C ASP A 2 35.85 63.57 34.15
N SER A 3 35.49 62.50 34.79
CA SER A 3 35.66 61.16 34.26
C SER A 3 34.32 60.66 33.70
N THR A 4 34.14 60.68 32.39
CA THR A 4 32.94 60.18 31.74
C THR A 4 33.06 58.66 31.51
N ARG A 5 32.34 57.89 32.29
CA ARG A 5 32.17 56.42 32.09
C ARG A 5 31.26 56.21 30.91
N ARG A 6 31.78 55.54 29.88
CA ARG A 6 31.00 54.93 28.78
C ARG A 6 30.52 53.50 29.18
N THR A 7 29.23 53.39 29.31
CA THR A 7 28.55 52.07 29.49
C THR A 7 28.42 51.40 28.13
N VAL A 8 29.04 50.22 27.97
CA VAL A 8 28.87 49.37 26.77
C VAL A 8 27.74 48.36 27.08
N LEU A 9 26.65 48.49 26.37
CA LEU A 9 25.56 47.52 26.38
C LEU A 9 25.94 46.32 25.48
N ALA A 10 26.18 45.16 26.09
CA ALA A 10 26.33 43.89 25.38
C ALA A 10 24.97 43.26 25.15
N THR A 11 24.51 43.24 23.92
CA THR A 11 23.33 42.49 23.48
C THR A 11 23.74 41.03 23.28
N GLY A 12 23.38 40.17 24.25
CA GLY A 12 23.53 38.73 24.12
C GLY A 12 22.40 38.13 23.26
N ALA A 13 22.75 37.64 22.08
CA ALA A 13 21.86 36.78 21.29
C ALA A 13 21.86 35.37 21.87
N ALA A 14 20.76 34.94 22.46
CA ALA A 14 20.56 33.56 22.89
C ALA A 14 20.24 32.68 21.67
N ALA A 15 21.20 31.87 21.26
CA ALA A 15 20.97 30.81 20.28
C ALA A 15 20.19 29.67 20.97
N ILE A 16 18.94 29.49 20.58
CA ILE A 16 18.15 28.34 21.00
C ILE A 16 18.63 27.14 20.18
N ALA A 17 19.46 26.30 20.79
CA ALA A 17 19.83 25.00 20.21
C ALA A 17 18.62 24.07 20.28
N ALA A 18 18.04 23.74 19.13
CA ALA A 18 17.05 22.68 19.03
C ALA A 18 17.72 21.32 19.24
N ALA A 19 17.48 20.70 20.38
CA ALA A 19 17.97 19.36 20.67
C ALA A 19 17.28 18.34 19.73
N PRO A 20 18.02 17.36 19.18
CA PRO A 20 17.40 16.31 18.41
C PRO A 20 16.47 15.48 19.32
N ARG A 21 15.20 15.34 18.95
CA ARG A 21 14.27 14.44 19.62
C ARG A 21 14.73 13.00 19.36
N VAL A 22 15.40 12.41 20.31
CA VAL A 22 15.63 10.98 20.36
C VAL A 22 14.28 10.31 20.62
N PHE A 23 13.71 9.67 19.61
CA PHE A 23 12.53 8.84 19.79
C PHE A 23 12.93 7.63 20.62
N ALA A 24 12.50 7.59 21.87
CA ALA A 24 12.62 6.42 22.73
C ALA A 24 11.83 5.26 22.09
N GLN A 25 12.47 4.12 21.90
CA GLN A 25 11.82 2.85 21.58
C GLN A 25 11.09 2.34 22.83
N GLY A 26 9.93 2.93 23.11
CA GLY A 26 8.94 2.38 24.04
C GLY A 26 7.89 1.60 23.23
N ALA A 27 7.20 0.64 23.85
CA ALA A 27 6.13 -0.15 23.24
C ALA A 27 5.26 0.73 22.33
N SER A 28 5.24 0.43 21.03
CA SER A 28 4.62 1.28 20.01
C SER A 28 3.13 1.41 20.33
N ALA A 29 2.71 2.59 20.77
CA ALA A 29 1.30 2.92 20.80
C ALA A 29 0.78 2.77 19.37
N MET A 30 -0.33 2.04 19.18
CA MET A 30 -0.95 1.86 17.86
C MET A 30 -1.24 3.20 17.22
N SER A 31 -0.80 3.39 15.99
CA SER A 31 -0.95 4.64 15.26
C SER A 31 -2.17 4.59 14.35
N PHE A 32 -2.95 5.67 14.32
CA PHE A 32 -4.14 5.78 13.49
C PHE A 32 -4.14 7.07 12.68
N TYR A 33 -4.53 6.93 11.42
CA TYR A 33 -4.99 8.04 10.59
C TYR A 33 -6.50 8.12 10.71
N GLU A 34 -7.03 9.30 11.00
CA GLU A 34 -8.45 9.54 11.19
C GLU A 34 -8.95 10.68 10.30
N LYS A 35 -10.08 10.43 9.62
CA LYS A 35 -10.76 11.45 8.80
C LYS A 35 -12.26 11.20 8.84
N GLY A 36 -13.00 12.04 9.55
CA GLY A 36 -14.43 11.86 9.78
C GLY A 36 -14.70 10.52 10.47
N LYS A 37 -15.45 9.62 9.80
CA LYS A 37 -15.77 8.28 10.32
C LYS A 37 -14.75 7.21 9.93
N VAL A 38 -13.72 7.58 9.16
CA VAL A 38 -12.66 6.67 8.74
C VAL A 38 -11.56 6.68 9.79
N ARG A 39 -11.14 5.48 10.19
CA ARG A 39 -10.03 5.27 11.12
C ARG A 39 -9.17 4.13 10.61
N ILE A 40 -7.92 4.43 10.21
CA ILE A 40 -6.99 3.48 9.59
C ILE A 40 -5.81 3.26 10.53
N HIS A 41 -5.69 2.03 11.00
CA HIS A 41 -4.51 1.57 11.72
C HIS A 41 -3.35 1.45 10.75
N TYR A 42 -2.21 2.05 11.11
CA TYR A 42 -0.97 1.94 10.35
C TYR A 42 0.22 1.72 11.28
N GLU A 43 1.25 1.13 10.71
CA GLU A 43 2.56 1.01 11.32
C GLU A 43 3.62 1.58 10.39
N GLN A 44 4.70 2.12 10.98
CA GLN A 44 5.87 2.55 10.24
C GLN A 44 7.14 2.09 10.95
N THR A 45 8.13 1.68 10.18
CA THR A 45 9.42 1.25 10.71
C THR A 45 10.53 1.45 9.69
N GLY A 46 11.76 1.55 10.16
CA GLY A 46 12.91 1.85 9.31
C GLY A 46 13.06 3.33 8.99
N SER A 47 13.98 3.63 8.12
CA SER A 47 14.32 4.99 7.68
C SER A 47 14.71 4.98 6.20
N GLY A 48 14.80 6.16 5.58
CA GLY A 48 15.11 6.31 4.17
C GLY A 48 13.88 6.63 3.33
N PHE A 49 13.94 6.33 2.02
CA PHE A 49 12.86 6.65 1.10
C PHE A 49 11.59 5.85 1.46
N PRO A 50 10.39 6.47 1.44
CA PRO A 50 9.15 5.81 1.85
C PRO A 50 8.76 4.65 0.93
N LEU A 51 8.38 3.51 1.51
CA LEU A 51 7.85 2.33 0.85
C LEU A 51 6.52 1.95 1.49
N LEU A 52 5.44 2.17 0.76
CA LEU A 52 4.11 1.71 1.14
C LEU A 52 3.99 0.20 0.87
N LEU A 53 3.64 -0.58 1.89
CA LEU A 53 3.44 -2.02 1.81
C LEU A 53 1.95 -2.35 1.94
N ILE A 54 1.40 -3.06 0.97
CA ILE A 54 -0.01 -3.49 0.93
C ILE A 54 -0.06 -5.01 1.01
N ALA A 55 -0.59 -5.53 2.09
CA ALA A 55 -0.70 -6.98 2.31
C ALA A 55 -1.71 -7.64 1.35
N GLY A 56 -1.56 -8.93 1.14
CA GLY A 56 -2.57 -9.78 0.52
C GLY A 56 -3.73 -10.10 1.46
N GLY A 57 -4.63 -10.99 1.03
CA GLY A 57 -5.75 -11.45 1.84
C GLY A 57 -7.12 -10.88 1.43
N GLY A 58 -7.23 -10.31 0.23
CA GLY A 58 -8.47 -9.71 -0.24
C GLY A 58 -8.92 -8.57 0.69
N LEU A 59 -10.21 -8.49 0.99
CA LEU A 59 -10.75 -7.47 1.91
C LEU A 59 -10.39 -7.71 3.39
N ASN A 60 -9.72 -8.82 3.70
CA ASN A 60 -9.12 -9.09 5.01
C ASN A 60 -7.63 -8.74 5.08
N SER A 61 -7.11 -7.94 4.15
CA SER A 61 -5.72 -7.49 4.15
C SER A 61 -5.39 -6.72 5.43
N THR A 62 -4.38 -7.19 6.15
CA THR A 62 -3.88 -6.58 7.39
C THR A 62 -2.36 -6.58 7.42
N ILE A 63 -1.75 -5.76 8.26
CA ILE A 63 -0.29 -5.64 8.40
C ILE A 63 0.36 -7.01 8.67
N SER A 64 -0.28 -7.88 9.47
CA SER A 64 0.21 -9.23 9.76
C SER A 64 0.34 -10.11 8.52
N GLY A 65 -0.43 -9.84 7.47
CA GLY A 65 -0.33 -10.54 6.17
C GLY A 65 0.98 -10.30 5.43
N LEU A 66 1.74 -9.26 5.78
CA LEU A 66 3.04 -8.95 5.18
C LEU A 66 4.16 -9.93 5.60
N ALA A 67 3.87 -10.86 6.51
CA ALA A 67 4.78 -11.96 6.84
C ALA A 67 4.79 -13.07 5.78
N ASN A 68 3.87 -13.06 4.81
CA ASN A 68 3.75 -14.08 3.78
C ASN A 68 3.74 -13.48 2.35
N PRO A 69 4.43 -14.12 1.39
CA PRO A 69 5.23 -15.36 1.45
C PRO A 69 6.62 -15.17 2.08
N PHE A 70 7.00 -13.93 2.42
CA PHE A 70 8.19 -13.57 3.18
C PHE A 70 7.90 -12.33 4.03
N ASP A 71 8.69 -12.09 5.06
CA ASP A 71 8.57 -10.90 5.91
C ASP A 71 8.99 -9.64 5.15
N ALA A 72 8.03 -8.99 4.47
CA ALA A 72 8.30 -7.82 3.65
C ALA A 72 8.82 -6.62 4.46
N ILE A 73 8.32 -6.43 5.69
CA ILE A 73 8.80 -5.36 6.57
C ILE A 73 10.24 -5.66 7.01
N GLY A 74 10.51 -6.88 7.47
CA GLY A 74 11.84 -7.32 7.89
C GLY A 74 12.89 -7.16 6.81
N GLU A 75 12.54 -7.51 5.56
CA GLU A 75 13.45 -7.43 4.40
C GLU A 75 13.79 -6.00 3.99
N PHE A 76 12.87 -5.05 4.12
CA PHE A 76 13.07 -3.70 3.54
C PHE A 76 13.30 -2.60 4.57
N LYS A 77 12.96 -2.77 5.87
CA LYS A 77 13.11 -1.73 6.91
C LYS A 77 14.53 -1.22 7.13
N GLY A 78 15.54 -1.98 6.73
CA GLY A 78 16.94 -1.56 6.81
C GLY A 78 17.35 -0.50 5.76
N GLU A 79 16.55 -0.30 4.70
CA GLU A 79 16.85 0.58 3.58
C GLU A 79 15.75 1.60 3.28
N TYR A 80 14.53 1.31 3.74
CA TYR A 80 13.33 2.09 3.46
C TYR A 80 12.58 2.40 4.75
N ARG A 81 11.91 3.56 4.76
CA ARG A 81 10.85 3.81 5.72
C ARG A 81 9.63 3.03 5.25
N CYS A 82 9.40 1.85 5.82
CA CYS A 82 8.27 0.99 5.50
C CYS A 82 7.02 1.51 6.19
N ILE A 83 5.94 1.72 5.44
CA ILE A 83 4.62 2.11 5.93
C ILE A 83 3.64 1.01 5.54
N ALA A 84 2.87 0.49 6.48
CA ALA A 84 1.85 -0.52 6.24
C ALA A 84 0.57 -0.16 6.98
N SER A 85 -0.58 -0.55 6.45
CA SER A 85 -1.88 -0.32 7.09
C SER A 85 -2.79 -1.53 6.97
N ASP A 86 -3.67 -1.70 7.96
CA ASP A 86 -4.81 -2.59 7.82
C ASP A 86 -5.80 -2.00 6.83
N LEU A 87 -6.37 -2.82 5.97
CA LEU A 87 -7.44 -2.37 5.08
C LEU A 87 -8.69 -2.01 5.90
N ARG A 88 -9.40 -0.95 5.48
CA ARG A 88 -10.66 -0.55 6.11
C ARG A 88 -11.62 -1.74 6.18
N ASN A 89 -12.13 -2.02 7.38
CA ASN A 89 -13.07 -3.11 7.66
C ASN A 89 -12.53 -4.53 7.44
N ALA A 90 -11.22 -4.73 7.36
CA ALA A 90 -10.63 -6.07 7.46
C ALA A 90 -11.02 -6.73 8.79
N ASN A 91 -11.50 -7.98 8.76
CA ASN A 91 -12.13 -8.61 9.93
C ASN A 91 -11.19 -8.82 11.13
N THR A 92 -9.92 -9.08 10.86
CA THR A 92 -8.88 -9.24 11.90
C THR A 92 -8.06 -7.97 12.12
N GLY A 93 -8.34 -6.90 11.34
CA GLY A 93 -7.66 -5.62 11.41
C GLY A 93 -8.32 -4.65 12.38
N GLN A 94 -7.64 -3.53 12.59
CA GLN A 94 -8.08 -2.47 13.50
C GLN A 94 -8.64 -1.24 12.76
N SER A 95 -8.63 -1.27 11.43
CA SER A 95 -9.18 -0.20 10.60
C SER A 95 -10.69 -0.31 10.45
N SER A 96 -11.37 0.82 10.50
CA SER A 96 -12.82 0.89 10.38
C SER A 96 -13.27 2.13 9.61
N GLY A 97 -14.51 2.09 9.10
CA GLY A 97 -15.12 3.20 8.41
C GLY A 97 -16.39 2.78 7.66
N PRO A 98 -17.06 3.71 6.99
CA PRO A 98 -18.23 3.39 6.19
C PRO A 98 -17.88 2.50 5.00
N LEU A 99 -18.84 1.70 4.54
CA LEU A 99 -18.79 1.06 3.23
C LEU A 99 -19.16 2.11 2.16
N GLU A 100 -18.19 2.54 1.38
CA GLU A 100 -18.42 3.47 0.27
C GLU A 100 -18.82 2.71 -0.99
N ILE A 101 -20.12 2.41 -1.10
CA ILE A 101 -20.69 1.53 -2.13
C ILE A 101 -20.44 2.05 -3.54
N ASP A 102 -20.50 3.37 -3.74
CA ASP A 102 -20.39 3.97 -5.08
C ASP A 102 -18.95 3.98 -5.63
N ARG A 103 -17.96 3.94 -4.75
CA ARG A 103 -16.54 4.11 -5.10
C ARG A 103 -15.58 3.22 -4.29
N PRO A 104 -15.83 1.90 -4.21
CA PRO A 104 -15.12 1.03 -3.27
C PRO A 104 -13.60 1.02 -3.45
N TRP A 105 -13.10 0.90 -4.69
CA TRP A 105 -11.66 0.94 -4.97
C TRP A 105 -11.03 2.29 -4.62
N ASP A 106 -11.71 3.39 -4.96
CA ASP A 106 -11.22 4.74 -4.68
C ASP A 106 -11.21 5.05 -3.19
N ALA A 107 -12.20 4.56 -2.43
CA ALA A 107 -12.25 4.75 -0.99
C ALA A 107 -11.03 4.13 -0.28
N HIS A 108 -10.62 2.92 -0.68
CA HIS A 108 -9.40 2.31 -0.15
C HIS A 108 -8.13 3.03 -0.61
N THR A 109 -8.12 3.56 -1.84
CA THR A 109 -6.99 4.39 -2.31
C THR A 109 -6.92 5.71 -1.56
N ASP A 110 -8.06 6.32 -1.20
CA ASP A 110 -8.10 7.51 -0.34
C ASP A 110 -7.51 7.24 1.05
N ASP A 111 -7.74 6.05 1.61
CA ASP A 111 -7.14 5.65 2.87
C ASP A 111 -5.63 5.56 2.78
N GLN A 112 -5.12 4.90 1.73
CA GLN A 112 -3.68 4.75 1.49
C GLN A 112 -3.01 6.11 1.30
N LEU A 113 -3.58 6.98 0.46
CA LEU A 113 -3.07 8.33 0.26
C LEU A 113 -3.22 9.18 1.53
N GLY A 114 -4.31 9.03 2.27
CA GLY A 114 -4.55 9.73 3.52
C GLY A 114 -3.52 9.40 4.61
N VAL A 115 -3.12 8.13 4.73
CA VAL A 115 -2.01 7.72 5.62
C VAL A 115 -0.71 8.39 5.19
N MET A 116 -0.40 8.42 3.87
CA MET A 116 0.81 9.06 3.37
C MET A 116 0.80 10.57 3.63
N ASP A 117 -0.34 11.24 3.43
CA ASP A 117 -0.52 12.68 3.71
C ASP A 117 -0.37 12.97 5.21
N HIS A 118 -0.96 12.15 6.08
CA HIS A 118 -0.84 12.26 7.53
C HIS A 118 0.62 12.16 8.01
N LEU A 119 1.43 11.37 7.31
CA LEU A 119 2.86 11.20 7.59
C LEU A 119 3.76 12.25 6.91
N GLY A 120 3.18 13.20 6.16
CA GLY A 120 3.91 14.23 5.41
C GLY A 120 4.71 13.66 4.23
N ILE A 121 4.28 12.54 3.65
CA ILE A 121 4.97 11.85 2.57
C ILE A 121 4.35 12.25 1.24
N ASP A 122 5.08 13.00 0.42
CA ASP A 122 4.64 13.39 -0.92
C ASP A 122 4.92 12.31 -1.96
N LYS A 123 6.16 11.80 -2.02
CA LYS A 123 6.59 10.76 -2.97
C LYS A 123 6.96 9.47 -2.26
N PHE A 124 6.58 8.35 -2.84
CA PHE A 124 6.84 7.03 -2.26
C PHE A 124 6.94 5.96 -3.35
N MET A 125 7.52 4.84 -3.00
CA MET A 125 7.40 3.58 -3.70
C MET A 125 6.29 2.76 -3.08
N VAL A 126 5.74 1.81 -3.83
CA VAL A 126 4.72 0.91 -3.33
C VAL A 126 5.03 -0.53 -3.68
N MET A 127 4.77 -1.44 -2.76
CA MET A 127 4.79 -2.88 -3.00
C MET A 127 3.52 -3.50 -2.46
N GLY A 128 2.84 -4.33 -3.26
CA GLY A 128 1.60 -4.96 -2.84
C GLY A 128 1.49 -6.40 -3.30
N PHE A 129 0.84 -7.20 -2.46
CA PHE A 129 0.55 -8.61 -2.68
C PHE A 129 -0.92 -8.82 -3.01
N CYS A 130 -1.25 -9.75 -3.91
CA CYS A 130 -2.61 -10.16 -4.19
C CYS A 130 -3.52 -8.97 -4.56
N ILE A 131 -4.50 -8.62 -3.72
CA ILE A 131 -5.37 -7.44 -3.89
C ILE A 131 -4.57 -6.11 -3.94
N GLY A 132 -3.34 -6.11 -3.42
CA GLY A 132 -2.42 -4.98 -3.56
C GLY A 132 -2.13 -4.62 -5.01
N GLY A 133 -2.17 -5.57 -5.95
CA GLY A 133 -2.01 -5.31 -7.38
C GLY A 133 -3.05 -4.32 -7.93
N PRO A 134 -4.36 -4.62 -7.85
CA PRO A 134 -5.42 -3.67 -8.19
C PRO A 134 -5.35 -2.32 -7.47
N PHE A 135 -4.99 -2.30 -6.17
CA PHE A 135 -4.81 -1.04 -5.44
C PHE A 135 -3.64 -0.23 -5.98
N ILE A 136 -2.51 -0.87 -6.32
CA ILE A 136 -1.36 -0.19 -6.94
C ILE A 136 -1.76 0.45 -8.27
N TRP A 137 -2.47 -0.29 -9.14
CA TRP A 137 -2.94 0.30 -10.40
C TRP A 137 -3.86 1.50 -10.17
N ASN A 138 -4.72 1.46 -9.15
CA ASN A 138 -5.56 2.60 -8.80
C ASN A 138 -4.76 3.78 -8.21
N LEU A 139 -3.73 3.51 -7.41
CA LEU A 139 -2.79 4.53 -6.93
C LEU A 139 -2.07 5.21 -8.10
N LEU A 140 -1.56 4.44 -9.07
CA LEU A 140 -0.89 4.96 -10.26
C LEU A 140 -1.82 5.84 -11.11
N LYS A 141 -3.11 5.48 -11.19
CA LYS A 141 -4.12 6.29 -11.88
C LYS A 141 -4.44 7.60 -11.15
N ARG A 142 -4.54 7.56 -9.82
CA ARG A 142 -5.05 8.69 -9.03
C ARG A 142 -3.95 9.62 -8.52
N ALA A 143 -2.75 9.09 -8.34
CA ALA A 143 -1.60 9.82 -7.82
C ALA A 143 -0.31 9.55 -8.64
N PRO A 144 -0.33 9.74 -9.98
CA PRO A 144 0.77 9.35 -10.87
C PRO A 144 2.09 10.06 -10.56
N ASN A 145 2.03 11.25 -9.98
CA ASN A 145 3.23 12.04 -9.65
C ASN A 145 3.80 11.70 -8.26
N ARG A 146 3.12 10.86 -7.48
CA ARG A 146 3.51 10.49 -6.12
C ARG A 146 4.19 9.12 -6.07
N VAL A 147 3.74 8.17 -6.89
CA VAL A 147 4.30 6.81 -6.93
C VAL A 147 5.46 6.77 -7.91
N VAL A 148 6.67 6.61 -7.41
CA VAL A 148 7.90 6.66 -8.24
C VAL A 148 8.28 5.29 -8.82
N ALA A 149 7.91 4.21 -8.16
CA ALA A 149 8.04 2.83 -8.65
C ALA A 149 7.07 1.91 -7.91
N ALA A 150 6.66 0.81 -8.54
CA ALA A 150 5.72 -0.12 -7.97
C ALA A 150 6.13 -1.59 -8.15
N VAL A 151 5.90 -2.41 -7.11
CA VAL A 151 6.12 -3.86 -7.14
C VAL A 151 4.78 -4.56 -6.91
N LEU A 152 4.36 -5.35 -7.88
CA LEU A 152 3.12 -6.13 -7.86
C LEU A 152 3.46 -7.61 -7.68
N ALA A 153 3.39 -8.11 -6.45
CA ALA A 153 3.66 -9.50 -6.14
C ALA A 153 2.37 -10.32 -6.17
N GLN A 154 2.34 -11.38 -6.98
CA GLN A 154 1.17 -12.24 -7.17
C GLN A 154 -0.15 -11.44 -7.29
N PRO A 155 -0.25 -10.48 -8.25
CA PRO A 155 -1.38 -9.57 -8.30
C PRO A 155 -2.68 -10.30 -8.60
N SER A 156 -3.76 -9.89 -7.93
CA SER A 156 -5.12 -10.33 -8.27
C SER A 156 -5.55 -9.75 -9.61
N GLY A 157 -6.40 -10.51 -10.31
CA GLY A 157 -7.01 -10.09 -11.57
C GLY A 157 -8.30 -10.85 -11.84
N TRP A 158 -9.04 -10.37 -12.81
CA TRP A 158 -10.25 -11.05 -13.28
C TRP A 158 -9.90 -12.13 -14.31
N ARG A 159 -10.64 -13.24 -14.27
CA ARG A 159 -10.49 -14.31 -15.23
C ARG A 159 -11.86 -14.83 -15.70
N PRO A 160 -12.04 -15.08 -17.00
CA PRO A 160 -13.32 -15.46 -17.56
C PRO A 160 -13.79 -16.85 -17.11
N GLU A 161 -12.86 -17.76 -16.74
CA GLU A 161 -13.19 -19.12 -16.29
C GLU A 161 -13.80 -19.13 -14.86
N MET A 162 -13.56 -18.08 -14.07
CA MET A 162 -14.06 -17.93 -12.71
C MET A 162 -14.50 -16.48 -12.46
N PRO A 163 -15.51 -15.98 -13.20
CA PRO A 163 -15.83 -14.55 -13.27
C PRO A 163 -16.34 -13.98 -11.94
N THR A 164 -16.86 -14.82 -11.05
CA THR A 164 -17.45 -14.42 -9.78
C THR A 164 -16.56 -14.71 -8.57
N LEU A 165 -15.38 -15.30 -8.76
CA LEU A 165 -14.52 -15.78 -7.67
C LEU A 165 -14.32 -14.74 -6.54
N SER A 166 -13.90 -13.52 -6.90
CA SER A 166 -13.64 -12.47 -5.90
C SER A 166 -14.89 -12.01 -5.17
N PHE A 167 -16.02 -11.94 -5.88
CA PHE A 167 -17.30 -11.63 -5.29
C PHE A 167 -17.74 -12.72 -4.31
N ASP A 168 -17.77 -13.97 -4.76
CA ASP A 168 -18.29 -15.11 -3.99
C ASP A 168 -17.44 -15.37 -2.74
N THR A 169 -16.11 -15.32 -2.86
CA THR A 169 -15.20 -15.47 -1.72
C THR A 169 -15.45 -14.44 -0.64
N ASN A 170 -15.67 -13.16 -1.02
CA ASN A 170 -15.94 -12.11 -0.04
C ASN A 170 -17.37 -12.15 0.51
N MET A 171 -18.36 -12.54 -0.29
CA MET A 171 -19.75 -12.76 0.18
C MET A 171 -19.85 -13.89 1.21
N GLN A 172 -19.04 -14.93 1.05
CA GLN A 172 -19.06 -16.09 1.95
C GLN A 172 -18.17 -15.88 3.20
N GLY A 173 -17.07 -15.19 3.08
CA GLY A 173 -16.09 -15.05 4.14
C GLY A 173 -16.09 -13.66 4.81
N TRP A 174 -15.71 -12.62 4.07
CA TRP A 174 -15.54 -11.28 4.64
C TRP A 174 -16.86 -10.64 5.07
N GLY A 175 -17.91 -10.70 4.25
CA GLY A 175 -19.18 -10.03 4.48
C GLY A 175 -19.88 -10.47 5.77
N PRO A 176 -20.16 -11.77 5.98
CA PRO A 176 -20.82 -12.26 7.19
C PRO A 176 -20.06 -11.92 8.48
N ALA A 177 -18.75 -12.03 8.47
CA ALA A 177 -17.91 -11.69 9.61
C ALA A 177 -17.92 -10.18 9.89
N LEU A 178 -17.92 -9.33 8.85
CA LEU A 178 -18.05 -7.88 9.00
C LEU A 178 -19.40 -7.50 9.62
N VAL A 179 -20.50 -8.01 9.09
CA VAL A 179 -21.87 -7.72 9.61
C VAL A 179 -22.01 -8.15 11.07
N LYS A 180 -21.46 -9.31 11.43
CA LYS A 180 -21.44 -9.75 12.84
C LYS A 180 -20.71 -8.75 13.76
N ARG A 181 -19.63 -8.14 13.28
CA ARG A 181 -18.82 -7.19 14.05
C ARG A 181 -19.36 -5.76 14.00
N ARG A 182 -20.04 -5.40 12.92
CA ARG A 182 -20.57 -4.07 12.63
C ARG A 182 -22.06 -4.15 12.30
N PRO A 183 -22.97 -4.22 13.30
CA PRO A 183 -24.40 -4.43 13.08
C PRO A 183 -25.10 -3.34 12.24
N GLU A 184 -24.50 -2.15 12.14
CA GLU A 184 -24.98 -1.07 11.26
C GLU A 184 -24.73 -1.32 9.77
N ILE A 185 -23.91 -2.32 9.43
CA ILE A 185 -23.66 -2.77 8.06
C ILE A 185 -24.52 -4.01 7.81
N THR A 186 -25.36 -3.96 6.79
CA THR A 186 -26.21 -5.10 6.42
C THR A 186 -25.58 -5.95 5.31
N MET A 187 -26.02 -7.20 5.16
CA MET A 187 -25.60 -8.05 4.04
C MET A 187 -25.99 -7.46 2.68
N GLU A 188 -27.10 -6.73 2.60
CA GLU A 188 -27.48 -6.00 1.39
C GLU A 188 -26.46 -4.90 1.03
N MET A 189 -25.97 -4.16 2.02
CA MET A 189 -24.89 -3.18 1.80
C MET A 189 -23.61 -3.85 1.34
N VAL A 190 -23.25 -4.99 1.92
CA VAL A 190 -22.10 -5.81 1.53
C VAL A 190 -22.23 -6.27 0.08
N GLU A 191 -23.38 -6.79 -0.31
CA GLU A 191 -23.65 -7.24 -1.68
C GLU A 191 -23.54 -6.10 -2.69
N LYS A 192 -24.13 -4.94 -2.40
CA LYS A 192 -24.01 -3.74 -3.24
C LYS A 192 -22.56 -3.28 -3.39
N PHE A 193 -21.80 -3.25 -2.29
CA PHE A 193 -20.38 -2.89 -2.29
C PHE A 193 -19.56 -3.87 -3.14
N LEU A 194 -19.73 -5.17 -2.95
CA LEU A 194 -19.00 -6.19 -3.71
C LEU A 194 -19.41 -6.23 -5.19
N THR A 195 -20.71 -6.00 -5.48
CA THR A 195 -21.19 -5.88 -6.86
C THR A 195 -20.50 -4.70 -7.57
N LYS A 196 -20.42 -3.55 -6.91
CA LYS A 196 -19.73 -2.39 -7.46
C LYS A 196 -18.25 -2.65 -7.67
N MET A 197 -17.62 -3.37 -6.73
CA MET A 197 -16.19 -3.65 -6.74
C MET A 197 -15.81 -4.68 -7.82
N TYR A 198 -16.59 -5.75 -7.99
CA TYR A 198 -16.17 -6.92 -8.77
C TYR A 198 -17.07 -7.29 -9.96
N ARG A 199 -18.31 -6.77 -10.01
CA ARG A 199 -19.29 -7.16 -11.06
C ARG A 199 -19.69 -6.02 -11.98
N THR A 200 -19.50 -4.75 -11.60
CA THR A 200 -19.90 -3.61 -12.44
C THR A 200 -19.04 -3.53 -13.70
N ASN A 201 -17.74 -3.70 -13.59
CA ASN A 201 -16.79 -3.75 -14.70
C ASN A 201 -15.78 -4.89 -14.45
N PRO A 202 -16.21 -6.17 -14.59
CA PRO A 202 -15.36 -7.30 -14.32
C PRO A 202 -14.41 -7.51 -15.50
N ASP A 203 -13.22 -6.96 -15.42
CA ASP A 203 -12.21 -7.09 -16.46
C ASP A 203 -10.80 -6.88 -15.90
N PHE A 204 -9.82 -7.51 -16.52
CA PHE A 204 -8.38 -7.26 -16.37
C PHE A 204 -7.94 -7.18 -14.89
N VAL A 205 -7.50 -6.00 -14.45
CA VAL A 205 -7.03 -5.72 -13.07
C VAL A 205 -8.07 -4.96 -12.22
N PHE A 206 -9.33 -4.96 -12.60
CA PHE A 206 -10.50 -4.32 -11.96
C PHE A 206 -10.50 -2.79 -11.95
N THR A 207 -9.36 -2.13 -11.82
CA THR A 207 -9.29 -0.70 -11.43
C THR A 207 -8.90 0.24 -12.55
N VAL A 208 -8.22 -0.28 -13.56
CA VAL A 208 -7.75 0.50 -14.71
C VAL A 208 -7.94 -0.27 -16.01
N THR A 209 -8.01 0.47 -17.11
CA THR A 209 -8.10 -0.09 -18.46
C THR A 209 -6.71 -0.47 -19.00
N ARG A 210 -6.68 -1.32 -20.03
CA ARG A 210 -5.47 -1.65 -20.80
C ARG A 210 -4.80 -0.42 -21.38
N ASP A 211 -5.60 0.56 -21.83
CA ASP A 211 -5.08 1.84 -22.37
C ASP A 211 -4.39 2.69 -21.32
N PHE A 212 -4.88 2.69 -20.09
CA PHE A 212 -4.18 3.31 -18.99
C PHE A 212 -2.81 2.66 -18.76
N VAL A 213 -2.75 1.32 -18.71
CA VAL A 213 -1.51 0.58 -18.49
C VAL A 213 -0.49 0.85 -19.59
N ARG A 214 -0.91 0.88 -20.87
CA ARG A 214 -0.04 1.25 -22.01
C ARG A 214 0.57 2.64 -21.90
N LYS A 215 -0.08 3.56 -21.21
CA LYS A 215 0.38 4.96 -21.05
C LYS A 215 1.12 5.20 -19.74
N CYS A 216 1.08 4.25 -18.81
CA CYS A 216 1.69 4.38 -17.49
C CYS A 216 3.21 4.43 -17.60
N GLN A 217 3.81 5.54 -17.20
CA GLN A 217 5.26 5.75 -17.27
C GLN A 217 5.98 5.40 -15.96
N THR A 218 5.27 5.05 -14.91
CA THR A 218 5.88 4.59 -13.66
C THR A 218 6.50 3.21 -13.87
N PRO A 219 7.78 3.00 -13.48
CA PRO A 219 8.38 1.67 -13.50
C PRO A 219 7.61 0.69 -12.62
N VAL A 220 7.35 -0.51 -13.13
CA VAL A 220 6.65 -1.56 -12.40
C VAL A 220 7.43 -2.88 -12.48
N LEU A 221 7.56 -3.58 -11.36
CA LEU A 221 8.04 -4.95 -11.31
C LEU A 221 6.87 -5.88 -10.99
N ILE A 222 6.62 -6.86 -11.84
CA ILE A 222 5.54 -7.84 -11.66
C ILE A 222 6.14 -9.21 -11.34
N LEU A 223 5.74 -9.77 -10.20
CA LEU A 223 6.05 -11.13 -9.80
C LEU A 223 4.76 -11.97 -10.01
N PRO A 224 4.62 -12.68 -11.13
CA PRO A 224 3.40 -13.40 -11.46
C PRO A 224 3.18 -14.60 -10.54
N ASP A 225 1.95 -15.05 -10.45
CA ASP A 225 1.52 -16.30 -9.81
C ASP A 225 0.52 -17.01 -10.73
N ASP A 226 0.16 -18.24 -10.45
CA ASP A 226 -0.84 -18.97 -11.23
C ASP A 226 -1.77 -19.80 -10.32
N ILE A 227 -2.60 -19.07 -9.58
CA ILE A 227 -3.72 -19.64 -8.83
C ILE A 227 -5.02 -18.92 -9.21
N PRO A 228 -6.19 -19.45 -8.86
CA PRO A 228 -7.46 -18.80 -9.24
C PRO A 228 -7.56 -17.31 -8.93
N ALA A 229 -7.06 -16.88 -7.77
CA ALA A 229 -7.09 -15.46 -7.36
C ALA A 229 -5.99 -14.59 -8.01
N HIS A 230 -4.93 -15.21 -8.55
CA HIS A 230 -3.76 -14.55 -9.14
C HIS A 230 -3.50 -15.09 -10.54
N PRO A 231 -4.32 -14.72 -11.54
CA PRO A 231 -4.21 -15.29 -12.88
C PRO A 231 -2.93 -14.85 -13.59
N TYR A 232 -2.08 -15.82 -13.95
CA TYR A 232 -0.82 -15.60 -14.66
C TYR A 232 -1.02 -14.77 -15.94
N ALA A 233 -2.04 -15.13 -16.73
CA ALA A 233 -2.32 -14.44 -17.99
C ALA A 233 -2.57 -12.95 -17.82
N VAL A 234 -3.31 -12.56 -16.78
CA VAL A 234 -3.59 -11.13 -16.49
C VAL A 234 -2.34 -10.40 -16.01
N ALA A 235 -1.54 -11.03 -15.16
CA ALA A 235 -0.26 -10.46 -14.72
C ALA A 235 0.69 -10.22 -15.90
N MET A 236 0.80 -11.18 -16.81
CA MET A 236 1.65 -11.10 -18.00
C MET A 236 1.08 -10.13 -19.03
N GLU A 237 -0.24 -10.05 -19.20
CA GLU A 237 -0.85 -9.03 -20.06
C GLU A 237 -0.51 -7.62 -19.55
N ALA A 238 -0.63 -7.37 -18.26
CA ALA A 238 -0.25 -6.10 -17.67
C ALA A 238 1.24 -5.77 -17.86
N ALA A 239 2.12 -6.77 -17.73
CA ALA A 239 3.55 -6.61 -17.96
C ALA A 239 3.86 -6.28 -19.43
N MET A 240 3.20 -6.93 -20.39
CA MET A 240 3.41 -6.66 -21.81
C MET A 240 2.87 -5.30 -22.25
N LEU A 241 1.86 -4.78 -21.57
CA LEU A 241 1.27 -3.49 -21.88
C LEU A 241 2.05 -2.31 -21.26
N ALA A 242 2.59 -2.47 -20.06
CA ALA A 242 3.26 -1.39 -19.34
C ALA A 242 4.66 -1.09 -19.94
N PRO A 243 4.93 0.15 -20.41
CA PRO A 243 6.16 0.47 -21.14
C PRO A 243 7.46 0.27 -20.35
N LYS A 244 7.38 0.32 -19.02
CA LYS A 244 8.52 0.20 -18.10
C LYS A 244 8.32 -0.95 -17.12
N ALA A 245 7.81 -2.08 -17.62
CA ALA A 245 7.63 -3.27 -16.82
C ALA A 245 8.87 -4.16 -16.82
N GLU A 246 9.18 -4.67 -15.64
CA GLU A 246 10.06 -5.82 -15.44
C GLU A 246 9.23 -7.00 -14.90
N VAL A 247 9.64 -8.22 -15.20
CA VAL A 247 9.00 -9.45 -14.74
C VAL A 247 10.01 -10.30 -14.00
N SER A 248 9.60 -10.86 -12.86
CA SER A 248 10.44 -11.83 -12.16
C SER A 248 10.41 -13.20 -12.84
N MET A 249 11.33 -14.07 -12.43
CA MET A 249 11.22 -15.49 -12.77
C MET A 249 9.86 -16.05 -12.29
N PHE A 250 9.33 -17.04 -12.99
CA PHE A 250 8.13 -17.77 -12.58
C PHE A 250 8.43 -19.29 -12.55
N PRO A 251 7.99 -19.99 -11.50
CA PRO A 251 7.46 -19.51 -10.23
C PRO A 251 8.58 -18.91 -9.36
N TRP A 252 8.28 -17.83 -8.64
CA TRP A 252 9.28 -17.08 -7.84
C TRP A 252 9.28 -17.46 -6.35
N LYS A 253 8.21 -18.06 -5.86
CA LYS A 253 8.03 -18.43 -4.45
C LYS A 253 8.03 -19.94 -4.20
N GLU A 254 8.07 -20.75 -5.26
CA GLU A 254 8.11 -22.19 -5.19
C GLU A 254 9.16 -22.77 -6.15
N PRO A 255 10.04 -23.64 -5.66
CA PRO A 255 10.19 -23.98 -4.24
C PRO A 255 10.63 -22.75 -3.40
N LYS A 256 10.46 -22.79 -2.08
CA LYS A 256 10.69 -21.63 -1.17
C LYS A 256 12.11 -21.04 -1.27
N GLU A 257 13.08 -21.83 -1.67
CA GLU A 257 14.47 -21.43 -1.92
C GLU A 257 14.61 -20.35 -3.02
N ARG A 258 13.57 -20.16 -3.83
CA ARG A 258 13.52 -19.08 -4.85
C ARG A 258 13.16 -17.72 -4.25
N ILE A 259 12.50 -17.67 -3.10
CA ILE A 259 12.08 -16.42 -2.46
C ILE A 259 13.26 -15.44 -2.26
N PRO A 260 14.45 -15.86 -1.76
CA PRO A 260 15.59 -14.94 -1.63
C PRO A 260 16.06 -14.35 -2.96
N LEU A 261 15.87 -15.05 -4.08
CA LEU A 261 16.18 -14.51 -5.43
C LEU A 261 15.19 -13.42 -5.81
N ALA A 262 13.90 -13.67 -5.60
CA ALA A 262 12.85 -12.69 -5.84
C ALA A 262 13.03 -11.44 -4.96
N VAL A 263 13.33 -11.61 -3.69
CA VAL A 263 13.62 -10.48 -2.76
C VAL A 263 14.82 -9.67 -3.24
N ARG A 264 15.90 -10.31 -3.70
CA ARG A 264 17.05 -9.59 -4.29
C ARG A 264 16.65 -8.80 -5.55
N GLN A 265 15.82 -9.37 -6.42
CA GLN A 265 15.32 -8.66 -7.61
C GLN A 265 14.47 -7.45 -7.21
N ILE A 266 13.53 -7.61 -6.28
CA ILE A 266 12.74 -6.50 -5.74
C ILE A 266 13.66 -5.40 -5.20
N ARG A 267 14.65 -5.76 -4.39
CA ARG A 267 15.60 -4.80 -3.80
C ARG A 267 16.39 -4.05 -4.88
N SER A 268 16.86 -4.75 -5.90
CA SER A 268 17.59 -4.14 -7.03
C SER A 268 16.69 -3.19 -7.82
N PHE A 269 15.46 -3.58 -8.12
CA PHE A 269 14.47 -2.75 -8.80
C PHE A 269 14.14 -1.48 -8.01
N LEU A 270 13.86 -1.61 -6.71
CA LEU A 270 13.55 -0.46 -5.85
C LEU A 270 14.75 0.49 -5.74
N ARG A 271 15.98 -0.02 -5.60
CA ARG A 271 17.19 0.81 -5.57
C ARG A 271 17.42 1.56 -6.88
N ALA A 272 17.24 0.89 -8.02
CA ALA A 272 17.41 1.49 -9.35
C ALA A 272 16.43 2.63 -9.64
N ASN A 273 15.24 2.57 -9.04
CA ASN A 273 14.18 3.55 -9.26
C ASN A 273 14.03 4.57 -8.11
N ARG A 274 14.90 4.51 -7.09
CA ARG A 274 14.88 5.47 -5.99
C ARG A 274 15.42 6.82 -6.47
N PRO A 275 14.72 7.95 -6.24
CA PRO A 275 15.24 9.28 -6.55
C PRO A 275 16.60 9.53 -5.88
N ALA A 276 17.51 10.19 -6.61
CA ALA A 276 18.90 10.39 -6.18
C ALA A 276 19.06 11.31 -4.96
N SER A 277 18.04 12.06 -4.57
CA SER A 277 18.00 12.87 -3.34
C SER A 277 16.55 13.17 -3.00
N ALA A 278 16.13 12.79 -1.83
CA ALA A 278 14.91 13.25 -1.18
C ALA A 278 15.27 13.73 0.22
#